data_995744e7642aa7dd8f06f70497f2c393
#
_entry.id   995744e7642aa7dd8f06f70497f2c393
#
_cell.length_a   1.000
_cell.length_b   1.000
_cell.length_c   1.000
_cell.angle_alpha   90.00
_cell.angle_beta   90.00
_cell.angle_gamma   90.00
#
_symmetry.space_group_name_H-M   'P 1'
#
loop_
_entity.id
_entity.type
_entity.pdbx_description
1 polymer ?
#
loop_
_entity_poly.entity_id
_entity_poly.type
_entity_poly.pdbx_seq_one_letter_code
_entity_poly.pdbx_strand_id
1 'polypeptide(L)'
;MQVSLRLDGECVRAFHLLLLQRLAALAQVEVRVDARPAGGGIPASAAALFQLETVIHGLPADGLAKRLPLSALAPYRTQPPPSPDLVIDLCGDVAAEGTRVWRVTYDGAAGEAALLAPILDGRTPIARIEENGITVAEGRLGTEYGGIALASFQDMLARTASLIVAALNPTAMEGAARTLPALPEPAPVGAPSAIPSAAKLGIRGGKALARRIVQKIYHLCYNAPHWKVGWRQTDGRDLYDLRAHPATGWQVLPDDGSRFYADPFPILYRGQVTLFVEDYIHRLGRAIISAVPFGPAGPIGRPEPVLDLPYHLSYPFVFERDGEVWMVPESCANRTVDLYRATAFPGGWVKEATLLSDVVASDATLVEHGGRWWMFATVRDGGGAFSDALHLWSAPDFRGPWTPHPKNPVLVDIASARPAGRMVERDGQLLRPVQDCRRSYGAALGIARVAQLDVNGMEQVVETILTPGALWNGRKLHTLNEAGGLEFIDGSAIAPRWKQRPP
;
A
#
# COMPACT_ATOMS: atom_id res chain seq x y z
N MET A 1 -28.08 14.74 -0.12
CA MET A 1 -28.24 13.62 -1.06
C MET A 1 -28.74 12.40 -0.30
N GLN A 2 -29.86 11.81 -0.74
CA GLN A 2 -30.44 10.58 -0.17
C GLN A 2 -29.80 9.36 -0.84
N VAL A 3 -29.04 8.58 -0.09
CA VAL A 3 -28.33 7.40 -0.59
C VAL A 3 -28.99 6.13 -0.04
N SER A 4 -29.33 5.17 -0.90
CA SER A 4 -29.77 3.84 -0.51
C SER A 4 -28.65 2.83 -0.74
N LEU A 5 -28.21 2.13 0.32
CA LEU A 5 -27.26 1.02 0.20
C LEU A 5 -28.01 -0.31 0.03
N ARG A 6 -27.92 -0.90 -1.16
CA ARG A 6 -28.47 -2.23 -1.47
C ARG A 6 -27.47 -3.31 -1.08
N LEU A 7 -27.84 -4.17 -0.16
CA LEU A 7 -27.05 -5.30 0.31
C LEU A 7 -27.88 -6.57 0.52
N ASP A 8 -27.23 -7.73 0.58
CA ASP A 8 -27.88 -9.00 0.88
C ASP A 8 -28.21 -9.10 2.38
N GLY A 9 -29.51 -9.06 2.70
CA GLY A 9 -30.01 -9.13 4.08
C GLY A 9 -29.71 -10.45 4.80
N GLU A 10 -29.41 -11.53 4.07
CA GLU A 10 -29.03 -12.84 4.63
C GLU A 10 -27.52 -12.91 4.92
N CYS A 11 -26.72 -11.98 4.38
CA CYS A 11 -25.26 -11.96 4.46
C CYS A 11 -24.68 -10.68 5.05
N VAL A 12 -25.32 -10.10 6.06
CA VAL A 12 -24.85 -8.87 6.72
C VAL A 12 -23.50 -9.12 7.42
N ARG A 13 -22.53 -8.19 7.21
CA ARG A 13 -21.20 -8.24 7.82
C ARG A 13 -20.83 -6.92 8.50
N ALA A 14 -19.77 -6.98 9.33
CA ALA A 14 -19.18 -5.79 9.94
C ALA A 14 -18.75 -4.76 8.89
N PHE A 15 -18.32 -5.18 7.71
CA PHE A 15 -18.06 -4.32 6.56
C PHE A 15 -19.24 -3.40 6.19
N HIS A 16 -20.46 -3.94 6.15
CA HIS A 16 -21.66 -3.14 5.81
C HIS A 16 -21.92 -2.05 6.85
N LEU A 17 -21.72 -2.38 8.12
CA LEU A 17 -21.85 -1.41 9.20
C LEU A 17 -20.77 -0.31 9.11
N LEU A 18 -19.51 -0.69 8.85
CA LEU A 18 -18.42 0.27 8.63
C LEU A 18 -18.73 1.20 7.45
N LEU A 19 -19.20 0.66 6.32
CA LEU A 19 -19.55 1.45 5.14
C LEU A 19 -20.67 2.44 5.46
N LEU A 20 -21.73 2.00 6.13
CA LEU A 20 -22.85 2.86 6.55
C LEU A 20 -22.39 3.98 7.48
N GLN A 21 -21.54 3.67 8.46
CA GLN A 21 -20.97 4.67 9.38
C GLN A 21 -20.15 5.73 8.64
N ARG A 22 -19.33 5.31 7.67
CA ARG A 22 -18.52 6.22 6.85
C ARG A 22 -19.38 7.08 5.92
N LEU A 23 -20.41 6.51 5.32
CA LEU A 23 -21.36 7.24 4.47
C LEU A 23 -22.15 8.27 5.30
N ALA A 24 -22.62 7.89 6.48
CA ALA A 24 -23.34 8.78 7.40
C ALA A 24 -22.47 9.91 7.97
N ALA A 25 -21.15 9.75 7.97
CA ALA A 25 -20.22 10.80 8.40
C ALA A 25 -20.01 11.88 7.32
N LEU A 26 -20.43 11.66 6.07
CA LEU A 26 -20.39 12.69 5.02
C LEU A 26 -21.54 13.68 5.22
N ALA A 27 -21.23 14.94 5.47
CA ALA A 27 -22.20 15.97 5.83
C ALA A 27 -23.35 16.16 4.80
N GLN A 28 -23.10 15.82 3.53
CA GLN A 28 -24.07 15.93 2.43
C GLN A 28 -24.89 14.66 2.17
N VAL A 29 -24.65 13.57 2.93
CA VAL A 29 -25.25 12.24 2.68
C VAL A 29 -26.17 11.85 3.83
N GLU A 30 -27.41 11.49 3.50
CA GLU A 30 -28.30 10.75 4.37
C GLU A 30 -28.41 9.33 3.82
N VAL A 31 -27.87 8.35 4.56
CA VAL A 31 -27.78 6.96 4.09
C VAL A 31 -28.85 6.08 4.73
N ARG A 32 -29.45 5.21 3.92
CA ARG A 32 -30.44 4.19 4.32
C ARG A 32 -30.07 2.84 3.74
N VAL A 33 -30.63 1.77 4.27
CA VAL A 33 -30.35 0.39 3.87
C VAL A 33 -31.56 -0.25 3.21
N ASP A 34 -31.34 -0.82 2.02
CA ASP A 34 -32.20 -1.81 1.38
C ASP A 34 -31.57 -3.20 1.53
N ALA A 35 -32.04 -3.96 2.53
CA ALA A 35 -31.51 -5.26 2.89
C ALA A 35 -32.48 -6.38 2.52
N ARG A 36 -32.62 -6.68 1.23
CA ARG A 36 -33.39 -7.80 0.71
C ARG A 36 -32.51 -9.03 0.46
N PRO A 37 -33.01 -10.27 0.50
CA PRO A 37 -32.25 -11.43 0.05
C PRO A 37 -31.78 -11.27 -1.40
N ALA A 38 -30.54 -11.65 -1.68
CA ALA A 38 -29.92 -11.56 -3.02
C ALA A 38 -29.25 -12.87 -3.45
N GLY A 39 -29.04 -13.82 -2.53
CA GLY A 39 -28.39 -15.12 -2.82
C GLY A 39 -26.91 -15.02 -3.23
N GLY A 40 -26.27 -13.85 -3.08
CA GLY A 40 -24.91 -13.59 -3.51
C GLY A 40 -23.82 -13.88 -2.46
N GLY A 41 -24.16 -14.53 -1.37
CA GLY A 41 -23.25 -14.83 -0.27
C GLY A 41 -22.16 -15.86 -0.62
N ILE A 42 -21.08 -15.88 0.16
CA ILE A 42 -20.05 -16.91 0.01
C ILE A 42 -20.58 -18.28 0.45
N PRO A 43 -20.19 -19.40 -0.23
CA PRO A 43 -20.66 -20.74 0.12
C PRO A 43 -20.16 -21.20 1.49
N ALA A 44 -20.86 -22.13 2.11
CA ALA A 44 -20.52 -22.67 3.43
C ALA A 44 -19.08 -23.25 3.49
N SER A 45 -18.59 -23.84 2.41
CA SER A 45 -17.22 -24.35 2.33
C SER A 45 -16.15 -23.24 2.42
N ALA A 46 -16.41 -22.06 1.88
CA ALA A 46 -15.53 -20.92 2.01
C ALA A 46 -15.59 -20.29 3.42
N ALA A 47 -16.80 -20.28 4.02
CA ALA A 47 -16.96 -19.89 5.42
C ALA A 47 -16.20 -20.83 6.37
N ALA A 48 -16.20 -22.13 6.12
CA ALA A 48 -15.40 -23.11 6.86
C ALA A 48 -13.90 -22.89 6.70
N LEU A 49 -13.42 -22.53 5.47
CA LEU A 49 -12.03 -22.15 5.26
C LEU A 49 -11.65 -20.91 6.10
N PHE A 50 -12.51 -19.91 6.17
CA PHE A 50 -12.25 -18.71 6.99
C PHE A 50 -12.12 -19.04 8.48
N GLN A 51 -12.98 -19.93 9.01
CA GLN A 51 -12.86 -20.39 10.39
C GLN A 51 -11.53 -21.12 10.63
N LEU A 52 -11.14 -21.99 9.70
CA LEU A 52 -9.87 -22.70 9.77
C LEU A 52 -8.68 -21.73 9.75
N GLU A 53 -8.68 -20.75 8.85
CA GLU A 53 -7.63 -19.74 8.77
C GLU A 53 -7.56 -18.86 10.03
N THR A 54 -8.69 -18.54 10.64
CA THR A 54 -8.75 -17.85 11.95
C THR A 54 -7.95 -18.60 13.01
N VAL A 55 -8.14 -19.93 13.10
CA VAL A 55 -7.42 -20.77 14.07
C VAL A 55 -5.94 -20.92 13.70
N ILE A 56 -5.63 -21.23 12.44
CA ILE A 56 -4.25 -21.47 11.98
C ILE A 56 -3.37 -20.22 12.14
N HIS A 57 -3.92 -19.05 11.81
CA HIS A 57 -3.15 -17.80 11.76
C HIS A 57 -3.38 -16.88 12.97
N GLY A 58 -4.28 -17.23 13.90
CA GLY A 58 -4.61 -16.40 15.05
C GLY A 58 -5.24 -15.06 14.66
N LEU A 59 -6.10 -15.06 13.62
CA LEU A 59 -6.73 -13.84 13.15
C LEU A 59 -7.84 -13.39 14.11
N PRO A 60 -8.06 -12.05 14.24
CA PRO A 60 -9.12 -11.54 15.10
C PRO A 60 -10.51 -11.99 14.59
N ALA A 61 -11.38 -12.39 15.52
CA ALA A 61 -12.74 -12.87 15.22
C ALA A 61 -13.72 -11.72 14.87
N ASP A 62 -13.34 -10.48 15.13
CA ASP A 62 -14.15 -9.26 14.97
C ASP A 62 -13.82 -8.44 13.72
N GLY A 63 -13.15 -9.05 12.75
CA GLY A 63 -12.78 -8.39 11.48
C GLY A 63 -14.01 -8.12 10.58
N LEU A 64 -13.78 -7.40 9.49
CA LEU A 64 -14.83 -6.92 8.56
C LEU A 64 -15.65 -8.03 7.91
N ALA A 65 -15.10 -9.24 7.79
CA ALA A 65 -15.81 -10.42 7.30
C ALA A 65 -16.77 -11.04 8.33
N LYS A 66 -16.75 -10.61 9.60
CA LYS A 66 -17.64 -11.12 10.66
C LYS A 66 -19.11 -10.93 10.28
N ARG A 67 -19.88 -11.99 10.34
CA ARG A 67 -21.33 -11.92 10.17
C ARG A 67 -21.99 -11.21 11.35
N LEU A 68 -22.93 -10.33 11.05
CA LEU A 68 -23.75 -9.62 12.00
C LEU A 68 -25.21 -9.97 11.79
N PRO A 69 -26.04 -9.90 12.84
CA PRO A 69 -27.48 -9.98 12.67
C PRO A 69 -28.00 -8.73 11.94
N LEU A 70 -29.08 -8.86 11.18
CA LEU A 70 -29.67 -7.75 10.43
C LEU A 70 -30.09 -6.58 11.36
N SER A 71 -30.40 -6.87 12.62
CA SER A 71 -30.67 -5.86 13.66
C SER A 71 -29.52 -4.91 13.94
N ALA A 72 -28.28 -5.29 13.64
CA ALA A 72 -27.13 -4.39 13.76
C ALA A 72 -27.23 -3.16 12.84
N LEU A 73 -28.02 -3.24 11.76
CA LEU A 73 -28.28 -2.16 10.83
C LEU A 73 -29.57 -1.36 11.15
N ALA A 74 -30.21 -1.61 12.29
CA ALA A 74 -31.49 -0.99 12.66
C ALA A 74 -31.49 0.56 12.55
N PRO A 75 -30.41 1.28 12.93
CA PRO A 75 -30.38 2.75 12.82
C PRO A 75 -30.54 3.25 11.36
N TYR A 76 -30.20 2.44 10.37
CA TYR A 76 -30.22 2.78 8.95
C TYR A 76 -31.41 2.18 8.19
N ARG A 77 -32.25 1.39 8.88
CA ARG A 77 -33.40 0.69 8.30
C ARG A 77 -34.73 1.44 8.39
N THR A 78 -34.73 2.73 8.56
CA THR A 78 -35.94 3.54 8.43
C THR A 78 -36.48 3.40 7.00
N GLN A 79 -37.81 3.56 6.82
CA GLN A 79 -38.41 3.41 5.48
C GLN A 79 -37.62 4.22 4.44
N PRO A 80 -37.24 3.59 3.33
CA PRO A 80 -36.52 4.32 2.29
C PRO A 80 -37.39 5.46 1.77
N PRO A 81 -36.80 6.60 1.37
CA PRO A 81 -37.55 7.62 0.66
C PRO A 81 -38.17 7.00 -0.60
N PRO A 82 -39.29 7.52 -1.08
CA PRO A 82 -39.95 6.96 -2.27
C PRO A 82 -39.06 6.90 -3.50
N SER A 83 -38.02 7.75 -3.56
CA SER A 83 -37.01 7.80 -4.64
C SER A 83 -35.69 8.30 -4.05
N PRO A 84 -34.70 7.44 -3.79
CA PRO A 84 -33.37 7.88 -3.41
C PRO A 84 -32.68 8.60 -4.58
N ASP A 85 -31.82 9.59 -4.28
CA ASP A 85 -31.02 10.26 -5.30
C ASP A 85 -30.00 9.31 -5.95
N LEU A 86 -29.52 8.33 -5.17
CA LEU A 86 -28.54 7.34 -5.58
C LEU A 86 -28.74 6.02 -4.84
N VAL A 87 -28.69 4.91 -5.59
CA VAL A 87 -28.57 3.55 -5.02
C VAL A 87 -27.14 3.05 -5.20
N ILE A 88 -26.49 2.64 -4.12
CA ILE A 88 -25.21 1.91 -4.17
C ILE A 88 -25.52 0.43 -4.10
N ASP A 89 -25.37 -0.27 -5.21
CA ASP A 89 -25.74 -1.67 -5.38
C ASP A 89 -24.51 -2.59 -5.20
N LEU A 90 -24.44 -3.26 -4.05
CA LEU A 90 -23.40 -4.26 -3.75
C LEU A 90 -23.76 -5.66 -4.27
N CYS A 91 -25.00 -5.87 -4.71
CA CYS A 91 -25.53 -7.18 -5.14
C CYS A 91 -25.57 -7.33 -6.66
N GLY A 92 -25.68 -6.25 -7.39
CA GLY A 92 -25.81 -6.23 -8.85
C GLY A 92 -27.22 -6.54 -9.35
N ASP A 93 -28.26 -6.43 -8.50
CA ASP A 93 -29.63 -6.82 -8.79
C ASP A 93 -30.62 -5.64 -8.93
N VAL A 94 -30.13 -4.39 -8.86
CA VAL A 94 -30.98 -3.21 -9.00
C VAL A 94 -31.09 -2.80 -10.47
N ALA A 95 -32.32 -2.66 -10.96
CA ALA A 95 -32.57 -2.06 -12.28
C ALA A 95 -32.41 -0.53 -12.23
N ALA A 96 -31.80 0.06 -13.26
CA ALA A 96 -31.58 1.50 -13.35
C ALA A 96 -32.79 2.24 -13.96
N GLU A 97 -34.00 1.97 -13.47
CA GLU A 97 -35.22 2.60 -13.95
C GLU A 97 -35.52 3.88 -13.15
N GLY A 98 -35.19 5.03 -13.71
CA GLY A 98 -35.54 6.35 -13.14
C GLY A 98 -34.72 6.78 -11.92
N THR A 99 -33.78 5.99 -11.43
CA THR A 99 -32.90 6.29 -10.29
C THR A 99 -31.46 6.05 -10.68
N ARG A 100 -30.52 6.90 -10.21
CA ARG A 100 -29.10 6.66 -10.37
C ARG A 100 -28.67 5.42 -9.58
N VAL A 101 -27.97 4.49 -10.24
CA VAL A 101 -27.47 3.28 -9.62
C VAL A 101 -25.96 3.15 -9.81
N TRP A 102 -25.24 3.10 -8.71
CA TRP A 102 -23.81 2.77 -8.69
C TRP A 102 -23.67 1.29 -8.38
N ARG A 103 -23.32 0.52 -9.40
CA ARG A 103 -23.05 -0.90 -9.25
C ARG A 103 -21.61 -1.13 -8.87
N VAL A 104 -21.37 -1.88 -7.78
CA VAL A 104 -20.02 -2.26 -7.35
C VAL A 104 -19.71 -3.66 -7.87
N THR A 105 -18.65 -3.75 -8.70
CA THR A 105 -18.22 -5.00 -9.33
C THR A 105 -16.75 -5.32 -9.00
N TYR A 106 -16.40 -6.60 -9.08
CA TYR A 106 -15.04 -7.11 -8.93
C TYR A 106 -14.71 -7.97 -10.17
N ASP A 107 -13.75 -7.53 -10.97
CA ASP A 107 -13.46 -8.11 -12.29
C ASP A 107 -14.72 -8.26 -13.18
N GLY A 108 -15.66 -7.31 -13.04
CA GLY A 108 -16.90 -7.25 -13.82
C GLY A 108 -18.10 -8.00 -13.25
N ALA A 109 -17.99 -8.68 -12.10
CA ALA A 109 -19.09 -9.35 -11.41
C ALA A 109 -19.37 -8.71 -10.04
N ALA A 110 -20.65 -8.70 -9.61
CA ALA A 110 -21.04 -8.12 -8.33
C ALA A 110 -21.10 -9.17 -7.21
N GLY A 111 -21.06 -8.69 -5.97
CA GLY A 111 -21.27 -9.49 -4.76
C GLY A 111 -20.00 -10.10 -4.15
N GLU A 112 -20.15 -10.64 -2.93
CA GLU A 112 -19.02 -11.16 -2.15
C GLU A 112 -18.31 -12.36 -2.80
N ALA A 113 -19.05 -13.19 -3.53
CA ALA A 113 -18.48 -14.33 -4.24
C ALA A 113 -17.53 -13.88 -5.36
N ALA A 114 -17.87 -12.77 -6.05
CA ALA A 114 -17.02 -12.18 -7.09
C ALA A 114 -15.74 -11.60 -6.51
N LEU A 115 -15.79 -11.00 -5.32
CA LEU A 115 -14.61 -10.55 -4.60
C LEU A 115 -13.73 -11.72 -4.14
N LEU A 116 -14.33 -12.79 -3.62
CA LEU A 116 -13.58 -13.90 -3.03
C LEU A 116 -12.89 -14.79 -4.08
N ALA A 117 -13.49 -14.99 -5.22
CA ALA A 117 -12.98 -15.93 -6.24
C ALA A 117 -11.56 -15.59 -6.72
N PRO A 118 -11.22 -14.34 -7.15
CA PRO A 118 -9.85 -13.99 -7.51
C PRO A 118 -8.85 -14.11 -6.35
N ILE A 119 -9.29 -13.83 -5.10
CA ILE A 119 -8.44 -14.02 -3.91
C ILE A 119 -8.04 -15.50 -3.75
N LEU A 120 -8.96 -16.40 -3.96
CA LEU A 120 -8.70 -17.84 -3.91
C LEU A 120 -7.76 -18.31 -5.02
N ASP A 121 -7.74 -17.61 -6.15
CA ASP A 121 -6.78 -17.83 -7.25
C ASP A 121 -5.43 -17.12 -7.04
N GLY A 122 -5.28 -16.36 -5.93
CA GLY A 122 -4.06 -15.60 -5.64
C GLY A 122 -3.89 -14.35 -6.49
N ARG A 123 -4.99 -13.80 -7.02
CA ARG A 123 -5.03 -12.58 -7.83
C ARG A 123 -5.56 -11.38 -7.02
N THR A 124 -5.20 -10.20 -7.46
CA THR A 124 -5.71 -8.93 -6.95
C THR A 124 -6.86 -8.45 -7.86
N PRO A 125 -8.13 -8.42 -7.39
CA PRO A 125 -9.27 -7.98 -8.20
C PRO A 125 -9.23 -6.47 -8.44
N ILE A 126 -9.84 -6.07 -9.56
CA ILE A 126 -10.18 -4.68 -9.81
C ILE A 126 -11.63 -4.46 -9.37
N ALA A 127 -11.80 -3.61 -8.35
CA ALA A 127 -13.11 -3.11 -7.98
C ALA A 127 -13.49 -1.93 -8.88
N ARG A 128 -14.72 -1.92 -9.38
CA ARG A 128 -15.29 -0.81 -10.15
C ARG A 128 -16.61 -0.37 -9.56
N ILE A 129 -16.82 0.94 -9.60
CA ILE A 129 -18.10 1.57 -9.38
C ILE A 129 -18.57 2.06 -10.74
N GLU A 130 -19.69 1.55 -11.22
CA GLU A 130 -20.22 1.83 -12.56
C GLU A 130 -21.62 2.43 -12.49
N GLU A 131 -21.88 3.48 -13.26
CA GLU A 131 -23.18 4.09 -13.47
C GLU A 131 -23.54 3.96 -14.96
N ASN A 132 -24.60 3.21 -15.27
CA ASN A 132 -25.04 2.96 -16.67
C ASN A 132 -23.93 2.44 -17.60
N GLY A 133 -23.03 1.58 -17.09
CA GLY A 133 -21.89 1.03 -17.83
C GLY A 133 -20.69 1.97 -17.95
N ILE A 134 -20.76 3.16 -17.37
CA ILE A 134 -19.66 4.12 -17.33
C ILE A 134 -18.94 3.97 -15.98
N THR A 135 -17.64 3.82 -15.99
CA THR A 135 -16.82 3.76 -14.77
C THR A 135 -16.82 5.13 -14.09
N VAL A 136 -17.27 5.18 -12.83
CA VAL A 136 -17.18 6.34 -11.94
C VAL A 136 -15.86 6.32 -11.18
N ALA A 137 -15.50 5.16 -10.65
CA ALA A 137 -14.23 4.95 -9.98
C ALA A 137 -13.79 3.48 -10.09
N GLU A 138 -12.49 3.25 -10.16
CA GLU A 138 -11.92 1.92 -10.10
C GLU A 138 -10.68 1.87 -9.21
N GLY A 139 -10.36 0.68 -8.69
CA GLY A 139 -9.18 0.45 -7.88
C GLY A 139 -8.75 -1.01 -7.93
N ARG A 140 -7.44 -1.26 -8.03
CA ARG A 140 -6.86 -2.60 -7.88
C ARG A 140 -6.59 -2.85 -6.41
N LEU A 141 -7.43 -3.69 -5.81
CA LEU A 141 -7.42 -3.96 -4.37
C LEU A 141 -6.20 -4.79 -3.97
N GLY A 142 -5.64 -4.49 -2.81
CA GLY A 142 -4.44 -5.14 -2.31
C GLY A 142 -4.60 -5.84 -0.97
N THR A 143 -3.58 -6.62 -0.61
CA THR A 143 -3.41 -7.24 0.70
C THR A 143 -1.94 -7.53 0.97
N GLU A 144 -1.54 -7.42 2.24
CA GLU A 144 -0.21 -7.89 2.70
C GLU A 144 -0.22 -9.39 3.05
N TYR A 145 -1.39 -10.02 3.11
CA TYR A 145 -1.59 -11.38 3.58
C TYR A 145 -1.79 -12.39 2.44
N GLY A 146 -0.97 -12.28 1.38
CA GLY A 146 -1.05 -13.18 0.24
C GLY A 146 -1.07 -14.65 0.67
N GLY A 147 -2.13 -15.38 0.25
CA GLY A 147 -2.34 -16.78 0.58
C GLY A 147 -3.23 -17.06 1.80
N ILE A 148 -3.64 -16.05 2.57
CA ILE A 148 -4.62 -16.14 3.66
C ILE A 148 -5.92 -15.48 3.17
N ALA A 149 -6.91 -16.31 2.77
CA ALA A 149 -8.10 -15.82 2.10
C ALA A 149 -8.94 -14.89 2.97
N LEU A 150 -9.13 -15.21 4.25
CA LEU A 150 -9.88 -14.37 5.19
C LEU A 150 -9.27 -12.98 5.35
N ALA A 151 -7.96 -12.90 5.60
CA ALA A 151 -7.29 -11.63 5.80
C ALA A 151 -7.33 -10.78 4.52
N SER A 152 -7.04 -11.39 3.35
CA SER A 152 -7.14 -10.72 2.06
C SER A 152 -8.56 -10.22 1.78
N PHE A 153 -9.58 -11.01 2.08
CA PHE A 153 -10.97 -10.62 1.90
C PHE A 153 -11.35 -9.43 2.77
N GLN A 154 -10.89 -9.38 4.02
CA GLN A 154 -11.12 -8.25 4.93
C GLN A 154 -10.42 -6.96 4.45
N ASP A 155 -9.16 -7.06 4.00
CA ASP A 155 -8.43 -5.90 3.45
C ASP A 155 -9.15 -5.32 2.23
N MET A 156 -9.60 -6.18 1.32
CA MET A 156 -10.27 -5.76 0.09
C MET A 156 -11.67 -5.20 0.35
N LEU A 157 -12.41 -5.72 1.35
CA LEU A 157 -13.66 -5.12 1.80
C LEU A 157 -13.44 -3.71 2.35
N ALA A 158 -12.42 -3.51 3.20
CA ALA A 158 -12.09 -2.19 3.74
C ALA A 158 -11.77 -1.20 2.61
N ARG A 159 -11.00 -1.64 1.62
CA ARG A 159 -10.61 -0.80 0.50
C ARG A 159 -11.77 -0.48 -0.45
N THR A 160 -12.70 -1.43 -0.62
CA THR A 160 -13.96 -1.18 -1.33
C THR A 160 -14.77 -0.07 -0.65
N ALA A 161 -14.87 -0.09 0.68
CA ALA A 161 -15.52 1.00 1.42
C ALA A 161 -14.83 2.35 1.19
N SER A 162 -13.49 2.38 1.22
CA SER A 162 -12.72 3.61 0.95
C SER A 162 -12.97 4.13 -0.48
N LEU A 163 -13.04 3.24 -1.47
CA LEU A 163 -13.31 3.60 -2.87
C LEU A 163 -14.70 4.21 -3.04
N ILE A 164 -15.73 3.60 -2.42
CA ILE A 164 -17.13 4.09 -2.46
C ILE A 164 -17.22 5.47 -1.81
N VAL A 165 -16.68 5.64 -0.61
CA VAL A 165 -16.70 6.91 0.14
C VAL A 165 -15.97 8.01 -0.63
N ALA A 166 -14.83 7.69 -1.22
CA ALA A 166 -14.05 8.62 -2.01
C ALA A 166 -14.77 9.05 -3.31
N ALA A 167 -15.53 8.15 -3.94
CA ALA A 167 -16.32 8.47 -5.13
C ALA A 167 -17.49 9.42 -4.83
N LEU A 168 -18.02 9.41 -3.60
CA LEU A 168 -19.09 10.29 -3.14
C LEU A 168 -18.63 11.69 -2.71
N ASN A 169 -17.32 11.94 -2.68
CA ASN A 169 -16.82 13.28 -2.40
C ASN A 169 -17.29 14.27 -3.49
N PRO A 170 -17.89 15.45 -3.16
CA PRO A 170 -18.41 16.41 -4.13
C PRO A 170 -17.38 16.80 -5.21
N THR A 171 -16.13 17.05 -4.80
CA THR A 171 -15.02 17.34 -5.73
C THR A 171 -14.67 16.19 -6.67
N ALA A 172 -15.01 14.95 -6.30
CA ALA A 172 -14.82 13.79 -7.15
C ALA A 172 -15.99 13.59 -8.12
N MET A 173 -17.21 13.92 -7.69
CA MET A 173 -18.42 13.79 -8.51
C MET A 173 -18.47 14.78 -9.68
N GLU A 174 -17.81 15.93 -9.53
CA GLU A 174 -17.71 16.98 -10.56
C GLU A 174 -16.51 16.78 -11.51
N GLY A 175 -15.65 15.81 -11.25
CA GLY A 175 -14.41 15.56 -11.99
C GLY A 175 -14.49 14.36 -12.95
N ALA A 176 -13.39 14.13 -13.66
CA ALA A 176 -13.21 12.92 -14.46
C ALA A 176 -13.24 11.65 -13.59
N ALA A 177 -13.65 10.52 -14.19
CA ALA A 177 -13.62 9.22 -13.54
C ALA A 177 -12.24 8.91 -12.99
N ARG A 178 -12.20 8.26 -11.81
CA ARG A 178 -10.94 7.79 -11.22
C ARG A 178 -10.55 6.48 -11.88
N THR A 179 -9.56 6.51 -12.74
CA THR A 179 -9.11 5.33 -13.48
C THR A 179 -7.76 4.86 -12.98
N LEU A 180 -7.50 3.56 -13.17
CA LEU A 180 -6.21 2.97 -12.87
C LEU A 180 -5.15 3.43 -13.88
N PRO A 181 -3.90 3.65 -13.45
CA PRO A 181 -2.81 3.94 -14.37
C PRO A 181 -2.57 2.76 -15.31
N ALA A 182 -2.20 3.07 -16.56
CA ALA A 182 -1.73 2.07 -17.49
C ALA A 182 -0.46 1.40 -16.93
N LEU A 183 -0.38 0.07 -17.08
CA LEU A 183 0.79 -0.71 -16.73
C LEU A 183 1.46 -1.24 -18.01
N PRO A 184 2.80 -1.37 -18.06
CA PRO A 184 3.52 -1.91 -19.22
C PRO A 184 3.08 -3.32 -19.59
N GLU A 185 2.77 -4.13 -18.59
CA GLU A 185 2.17 -5.45 -18.74
C GLU A 185 0.84 -5.47 -18.00
N PRO A 186 -0.28 -5.25 -18.69
CA PRO A 186 -1.58 -5.40 -18.07
C PRO A 186 -1.70 -6.85 -17.59
N ALA A 187 -2.01 -7.02 -16.30
CA ALA A 187 -2.37 -8.35 -15.82
C ALA A 187 -3.53 -8.85 -16.69
N PRO A 188 -3.49 -10.11 -17.17
CA PRO A 188 -4.61 -10.65 -17.94
C PRO A 188 -5.87 -10.44 -17.08
N VAL A 189 -6.83 -9.69 -17.63
CA VAL A 189 -8.18 -9.61 -17.07
C VAL A 189 -8.74 -11.02 -17.23
N GLY A 190 -8.60 -11.82 -16.16
CA GLY A 190 -9.10 -13.19 -16.16
C GLY A 190 -10.62 -13.17 -16.36
N ALA A 191 -11.15 -14.16 -17.04
CA ALA A 191 -12.57 -14.43 -17.00
C ALA A 191 -13.04 -14.48 -15.53
N PRO A 192 -14.30 -14.10 -15.21
CA PRO A 192 -14.81 -14.14 -13.86
C PRO A 192 -14.50 -15.51 -13.22
N SER A 193 -13.70 -15.48 -12.16
CA SER A 193 -13.33 -16.71 -11.45
C SER A 193 -14.52 -17.25 -10.71
N ALA A 194 -14.70 -18.56 -10.69
CA ALA A 194 -15.68 -19.20 -9.84
C ALA A 194 -15.04 -19.65 -8.52
N ILE A 195 -15.80 -19.63 -7.43
CA ILE A 195 -15.31 -20.17 -6.17
C ILE A 195 -15.01 -21.67 -6.34
N PRO A 196 -13.80 -22.14 -5.96
CA PRO A 196 -13.41 -23.52 -6.09
C PRO A 196 -14.34 -24.47 -5.31
N SER A 197 -14.45 -25.72 -5.77
CA SER A 197 -15.24 -26.76 -5.06
C SER A 197 -14.77 -26.95 -3.61
N ALA A 198 -15.66 -27.48 -2.76
CA ALA A 198 -15.35 -27.76 -1.35
C ALA A 198 -14.09 -28.62 -1.17
N ALA A 199 -13.87 -29.62 -2.05
CA ALA A 199 -12.67 -30.45 -2.03
C ALA A 199 -11.38 -29.63 -2.28
N LYS A 200 -11.38 -28.72 -3.25
CA LYS A 200 -10.23 -27.82 -3.51
C LYS A 200 -9.99 -26.86 -2.35
N LEU A 201 -11.05 -26.35 -1.70
CA LEU A 201 -10.94 -25.51 -0.50
C LEU A 201 -10.38 -26.29 0.69
N GLY A 202 -10.76 -27.56 0.88
CA GLY A 202 -10.18 -28.46 1.87
C GLY A 202 -8.69 -28.70 1.65
N ILE A 203 -8.27 -28.95 0.41
CA ILE A 203 -6.85 -29.06 0.05
C ILE A 203 -6.09 -27.75 0.34
N ARG A 204 -6.69 -26.58 0.06
CA ARG A 204 -6.10 -25.27 0.39
C ARG A 204 -5.91 -25.12 1.89
N GLY A 205 -6.91 -25.48 2.70
CA GLY A 205 -6.81 -25.48 4.17
C GLY A 205 -5.65 -26.37 4.69
N GLY A 206 -5.54 -27.59 4.15
CA GLY A 206 -4.42 -28.48 4.46
C GLY A 206 -3.05 -27.89 4.08
N LYS A 207 -2.95 -27.27 2.91
CA LYS A 207 -1.73 -26.56 2.48
C LYS A 207 -1.41 -25.34 3.38
N ALA A 208 -2.43 -24.61 3.86
CA ALA A 208 -2.23 -23.48 4.79
C ALA A 208 -1.63 -23.98 6.11
N LEU A 209 -2.15 -25.07 6.66
CA LEU A 209 -1.61 -25.70 7.88
C LEU A 209 -0.17 -26.18 7.66
N ALA A 210 0.11 -26.89 6.59
CA ALA A 210 1.46 -27.35 6.26
C ALA A 210 2.44 -26.17 6.10
N ARG A 211 2.04 -25.11 5.41
CA ARG A 211 2.84 -23.88 5.30
C ARG A 211 3.16 -23.27 6.67
N ARG A 212 2.19 -23.24 7.58
CA ARG A 212 2.40 -22.69 8.92
C ARG A 212 3.45 -23.49 9.70
N ILE A 213 3.43 -24.81 9.59
CA ILE A 213 4.44 -25.68 10.18
C ILE A 213 5.82 -25.41 9.57
N VAL A 214 5.89 -25.38 8.25
CA VAL A 214 7.14 -25.08 7.53
C VAL A 214 7.69 -23.69 7.91
N GLN A 215 6.81 -22.68 8.02
CA GLN A 215 7.22 -21.34 8.46
C GLN A 215 7.79 -21.34 9.87
N LYS A 216 7.19 -22.08 10.81
CA LYS A 216 7.75 -22.20 12.17
C LYS A 216 9.14 -22.83 12.15
N ILE A 217 9.34 -23.91 11.38
CA ILE A 217 10.65 -24.56 11.22
C ILE A 217 11.63 -23.59 10.56
N TYR A 218 11.19 -22.87 9.51
CA TYR A 218 12.03 -21.88 8.85
C TYR A 218 12.53 -20.79 9.82
N HIS A 219 11.67 -20.26 10.68
CA HIS A 219 12.05 -19.25 11.68
C HIS A 219 12.96 -19.79 12.79
N LEU A 220 13.03 -21.11 13.00
CA LEU A 220 14.04 -21.71 13.87
C LEU A 220 15.44 -21.70 13.23
N CYS A 221 15.50 -21.85 11.92
CA CYS A 221 16.74 -21.94 11.16
C CYS A 221 17.23 -20.61 10.59
N TYR A 222 16.31 -19.67 10.33
CA TYR A 222 16.60 -18.41 9.64
C TYR A 222 16.03 -17.21 10.37
N ASN A 223 16.74 -16.09 10.31
CA ASN A 223 16.19 -14.78 10.62
C ASN A 223 15.31 -14.32 9.46
N ALA A 224 14.03 -14.05 9.72
CA ALA A 224 13.07 -13.60 8.71
C ALA A 224 12.03 -12.64 9.34
N PRO A 225 11.64 -11.56 8.62
CA PRO A 225 12.16 -11.18 7.29
C PRO A 225 13.63 -10.82 7.35
N HIS A 226 14.35 -10.90 6.23
CA HIS A 226 15.71 -10.40 6.10
C HIS A 226 15.84 -9.73 4.72
N TRP A 227 16.41 -8.52 4.71
CA TRP A 227 16.59 -7.70 3.51
C TRP A 227 18.08 -7.43 3.30
N LYS A 228 18.41 -6.80 2.18
CA LYS A 228 19.75 -6.33 1.86
C LYS A 228 19.66 -5.14 0.92
N VAL A 229 20.64 -4.26 1.04
CA VAL A 229 20.83 -3.10 0.16
C VAL A 229 21.82 -3.46 -0.93
N GLY A 230 21.46 -3.17 -2.19
CA GLY A 230 22.35 -3.18 -3.34
C GLY A 230 22.80 -1.77 -3.67
N TRP A 231 24.04 -1.63 -4.15
CA TRP A 231 24.57 -0.36 -4.59
C TRP A 231 25.46 -0.52 -5.82
N ARG A 232 25.60 0.53 -6.61
CA ARG A 232 26.54 0.63 -7.72
C ARG A 232 26.95 2.08 -7.96
N GLN A 233 28.08 2.26 -8.65
CA GLN A 233 28.36 3.54 -9.31
C GLN A 233 27.57 3.60 -10.63
N THR A 234 27.03 4.76 -10.93
CA THR A 234 26.38 5.02 -12.22
C THR A 234 27.44 5.53 -13.20
N ASP A 235 27.51 4.94 -14.38
CA ASP A 235 28.39 5.44 -15.45
C ASP A 235 27.69 6.59 -16.21
N GLY A 236 27.10 7.54 -15.47
CA GLY A 236 26.28 8.63 -15.99
C GLY A 236 24.85 8.24 -16.37
N ARG A 237 24.45 6.98 -16.16
CA ARG A 237 23.08 6.49 -16.40
C ARG A 237 22.58 5.68 -15.21
N ASP A 238 21.48 6.10 -14.61
CA ASP A 238 20.79 5.42 -13.52
C ASP A 238 19.65 4.51 -14.05
N LEU A 239 18.87 3.91 -13.15
CA LEU A 239 17.72 3.07 -13.55
C LEU A 239 16.59 3.87 -14.18
N TYR A 240 16.49 5.17 -13.91
CA TYR A 240 15.52 6.04 -14.58
C TYR A 240 15.84 6.19 -16.07
N ASP A 241 17.14 6.13 -16.45
CA ASP A 241 17.57 6.16 -17.85
C ASP A 241 17.61 4.78 -18.49
N LEU A 242 18.10 3.78 -17.75
CA LEU A 242 18.32 2.43 -18.26
C LEU A 242 17.03 1.64 -18.45
N ARG A 243 16.04 1.86 -17.59
CA ARG A 243 14.78 1.10 -17.55
C ARG A 243 14.98 -0.44 -17.44
N ALA A 244 16.18 -0.85 -17.03
CA ALA A 244 16.59 -2.24 -16.88
C ALA A 244 17.76 -2.35 -15.89
N HIS A 245 17.97 -3.53 -15.29
CA HIS A 245 19.16 -3.75 -14.45
C HIS A 245 20.45 -3.54 -15.25
N PRO A 246 21.46 -2.87 -14.65
CA PRO A 246 22.76 -2.66 -15.29
C PRO A 246 23.49 -3.98 -15.52
N ALA A 247 24.21 -4.10 -16.64
CA ALA A 247 24.95 -5.31 -17.01
C ALA A 247 26.01 -5.72 -15.98
N THR A 248 26.59 -4.75 -15.26
CA THR A 248 27.59 -4.99 -14.21
C THR A 248 27.01 -5.57 -12.93
N GLY A 249 25.67 -5.60 -12.79
CA GLY A 249 25.00 -6.02 -11.56
C GLY A 249 25.14 -5.06 -10.39
N TRP A 250 24.92 -5.58 -9.19
CA TRP A 250 24.88 -4.80 -7.94
C TRP A 250 25.85 -5.36 -6.92
N GLN A 251 26.56 -4.49 -6.22
CA GLN A 251 27.28 -4.83 -5.00
C GLN A 251 26.31 -4.81 -3.82
N VAL A 252 26.62 -5.54 -2.75
CA VAL A 252 25.74 -5.66 -1.58
C VAL A 252 26.42 -4.97 -0.39
N LEU A 253 25.64 -4.14 0.34
CA LEU A 253 26.05 -3.61 1.63
C LEU A 253 26.11 -4.77 2.65
N PRO A 254 27.28 -5.07 3.25
CA PRO A 254 27.42 -6.19 4.14
C PRO A 254 26.61 -6.03 5.43
N ASP A 255 26.01 -7.12 5.91
CA ASP A 255 25.44 -7.25 7.24
C ASP A 255 26.06 -8.47 7.98
N ASP A 256 25.81 -8.58 9.28
CA ASP A 256 26.31 -9.67 10.13
C ASP A 256 25.28 -10.80 10.33
N GLY A 257 24.09 -10.70 9.69
CA GLY A 257 22.99 -11.65 9.84
C GLY A 257 22.19 -11.49 11.12
N SER A 258 22.65 -10.73 12.13
CA SER A 258 21.89 -10.38 13.34
C SER A 258 20.95 -9.21 13.13
N ARG A 259 21.19 -8.45 12.08
CA ARG A 259 20.42 -7.31 11.57
C ARG A 259 20.36 -7.37 10.07
N PHE A 260 19.53 -6.52 9.46
CA PHE A 260 19.55 -6.26 8.04
C PHE A 260 19.37 -4.77 7.76
N TYR A 261 19.74 -4.37 6.54
CA TYR A 261 19.56 -3.02 6.03
C TYR A 261 18.57 -3.03 4.87
N ALA A 262 17.64 -2.05 4.88
CA ALA A 262 16.66 -1.80 3.84
C ALA A 262 16.42 -0.30 3.66
N ASP A 263 15.54 0.08 2.74
CA ASP A 263 15.14 1.46 2.46
C ASP A 263 16.34 2.42 2.34
N PRO A 264 17.23 2.20 1.37
CA PRO A 264 18.43 3.01 1.22
C PRO A 264 18.12 4.44 0.74
N PHE A 265 18.44 5.46 1.54
CA PHE A 265 18.31 6.87 1.20
C PHE A 265 19.66 7.57 1.25
N PRO A 266 20.33 7.76 0.10
CA PRO A 266 21.58 8.52 0.03
C PRO A 266 21.32 10.03 0.00
N ILE A 267 22.29 10.78 0.51
CA ILE A 267 22.37 12.22 0.34
C ILE A 267 23.82 12.63 0.04
N LEU A 268 24.01 13.51 -0.92
CA LEU A 268 25.28 14.18 -1.13
C LEU A 268 25.29 15.48 -0.31
N TYR A 269 26.05 15.52 0.76
CA TYR A 269 26.15 16.69 1.62
C TYR A 269 27.62 17.04 1.86
N ARG A 270 28.00 18.30 1.61
CA ARG A 270 29.38 18.81 1.73
C ARG A 270 30.42 17.95 1.00
N GLY A 271 30.06 17.45 -0.20
CA GLY A 271 30.95 16.64 -1.03
C GLY A 271 31.07 15.16 -0.64
N GLN A 272 30.38 14.73 0.41
CA GLN A 272 30.37 13.34 0.88
C GLN A 272 29.00 12.72 0.67
N VAL A 273 28.96 11.56 0.00
CA VAL A 273 27.72 10.74 -0.03
C VAL A 273 27.59 9.99 1.30
N THR A 274 26.45 10.15 1.94
CA THR A 274 26.08 9.39 3.15
C THR A 274 24.79 8.65 2.88
N LEU A 275 24.78 7.35 3.11
CA LEU A 275 23.63 6.48 2.97
C LEU A 275 22.94 6.31 4.33
N PHE A 276 21.66 6.63 4.39
CA PHE A 276 20.77 6.29 5.50
C PHE A 276 19.97 5.03 5.16
N VAL A 277 19.76 4.17 6.15
CA VAL A 277 19.06 2.88 5.98
C VAL A 277 18.14 2.58 7.15
N GLU A 278 17.07 1.85 6.89
CA GLU A 278 16.40 1.04 7.90
C GLU A 278 17.40 0.00 8.40
N ASP A 279 17.68 -0.04 9.69
CA ASP A 279 18.53 -1.01 10.37
C ASP A 279 17.67 -1.87 11.29
N TYR A 280 17.16 -2.98 10.78
CA TYR A 280 16.31 -3.89 11.54
C TYR A 280 17.13 -4.84 12.37
N ILE A 281 16.96 -4.76 13.68
CA ILE A 281 17.69 -5.58 14.65
C ILE A 281 16.81 -6.74 15.08
N HIS A 282 17.14 -7.96 14.62
CA HIS A 282 16.31 -9.16 14.85
C HIS A 282 16.03 -9.42 16.34
N ARG A 283 16.99 -9.12 17.22
CA ARG A 283 16.82 -9.29 18.68
C ARG A 283 15.78 -8.33 19.27
N LEU A 284 15.67 -7.11 18.71
CA LEU A 284 14.73 -6.09 19.16
C LEU A 284 13.35 -6.25 18.52
N GLY A 285 13.26 -6.95 17.36
CA GLY A 285 12.04 -7.08 16.58
C GLY A 285 11.55 -5.76 15.97
N ARG A 286 12.44 -4.76 15.83
CA ARG A 286 12.15 -3.44 15.25
C ARG A 286 13.39 -2.86 14.58
N ALA A 287 13.16 -1.86 13.73
CA ALA A 287 14.24 -1.12 13.11
C ALA A 287 14.46 0.26 13.76
N ILE A 288 15.67 0.74 13.58
CA ILE A 288 16.17 2.08 13.85
C ILE A 288 16.71 2.66 12.54
N ILE A 289 17.12 3.94 12.52
CA ILE A 289 17.84 4.50 11.38
C ILE A 289 19.34 4.51 11.68
N SER A 290 20.11 3.94 10.73
CA SER A 290 21.58 3.98 10.74
C SER A 290 22.11 4.68 9.49
N ALA A 291 23.34 5.19 9.56
CA ALA A 291 24.00 5.90 8.45
C ALA A 291 25.42 5.38 8.22
N VAL A 292 25.86 5.42 6.96
CA VAL A 292 27.23 5.05 6.56
C VAL A 292 27.70 5.98 5.44
N PRO A 293 28.90 6.57 5.54
CA PRO A 293 29.51 7.32 4.45
C PRO A 293 29.97 6.37 3.33
N PHE A 294 29.93 6.85 2.08
CA PHE A 294 30.37 6.12 0.89
C PHE A 294 31.53 6.83 0.21
N GLY A 295 32.64 6.11 0.02
CA GLY A 295 33.77 6.54 -0.80
C GLY A 295 33.72 5.96 -2.22
N PRO A 296 34.76 6.24 -3.03
CA PRO A 296 34.86 5.71 -4.40
C PRO A 296 34.86 4.18 -4.47
N ALA A 297 35.33 3.49 -3.42
CA ALA A 297 35.38 2.03 -3.36
C ALA A 297 34.16 1.37 -2.67
N GLY A 298 33.20 2.17 -2.21
CA GLY A 298 32.01 1.68 -1.50
C GLY A 298 31.87 2.24 -0.08
N PRO A 299 31.18 1.54 0.81
CA PRO A 299 30.92 2.03 2.17
C PRO A 299 32.23 2.19 2.97
N ILE A 300 32.34 3.28 3.72
CA ILE A 300 33.47 3.55 4.63
C ILE A 300 33.05 3.08 6.03
N GLY A 301 33.39 1.84 6.35
CA GLY A 301 32.95 1.19 7.59
C GLY A 301 31.60 0.48 7.45
N ARG A 302 30.84 0.44 8.52
CA ARG A 302 29.49 -0.14 8.59
C ARG A 302 28.47 0.93 8.97
N PRO A 303 27.17 0.71 8.70
CA PRO A 303 26.14 1.63 9.17
C PRO A 303 26.14 1.73 10.70
N GLU A 304 26.16 2.95 11.23
CA GLU A 304 26.12 3.24 12.65
C GLU A 304 24.78 3.91 13.01
N PRO A 305 24.19 3.60 14.17
CA PRO A 305 22.92 4.16 14.62
C PRO A 305 22.96 5.68 14.71
N VAL A 306 21.96 6.34 14.11
CA VAL A 306 21.82 7.81 14.12
C VAL A 306 20.49 8.29 14.68
N LEU A 307 19.42 7.45 14.63
CA LEU A 307 18.13 7.74 15.26
C LEU A 307 17.51 6.44 15.77
N ASP A 308 17.31 6.35 17.08
CA ASP A 308 16.68 5.22 17.77
C ASP A 308 15.50 5.72 18.62
N LEU A 309 14.29 5.22 18.33
CA LEU A 309 13.06 5.57 19.01
C LEU A 309 12.39 4.28 19.54
N PRO A 310 11.46 4.37 20.51
CA PRO A 310 10.87 3.17 21.12
C PRO A 310 9.94 2.38 20.19
N TYR A 311 9.74 2.82 18.96
CA TYR A 311 8.94 2.18 17.91
C TYR A 311 9.76 1.95 16.65
N HIS A 312 9.20 1.19 15.70
CA HIS A 312 9.84 0.87 14.43
C HIS A 312 9.98 2.13 13.55
N LEU A 313 11.16 2.31 12.98
CA LEU A 313 11.48 3.34 12.00
C LEU A 313 11.98 2.70 10.72
N SER A 314 11.52 3.19 9.56
CA SER A 314 11.94 2.77 8.24
C SER A 314 11.91 3.95 7.27
N TYR A 315 12.21 3.74 6.01
CA TYR A 315 12.11 4.71 4.92
C TYR A 315 12.64 6.11 5.31
N PRO A 316 13.93 6.28 5.62
CA PRO A 316 14.50 7.52 6.13
C PRO A 316 14.62 8.57 5.01
N PHE A 317 13.50 9.17 4.61
CA PHE A 317 13.48 10.20 3.58
C PHE A 317 14.30 11.42 4.02
N VAL A 318 15.55 11.48 3.60
CA VAL A 318 16.51 12.53 3.95
C VAL A 318 16.69 13.50 2.80
N PHE A 319 16.76 14.81 3.09
CA PHE A 319 16.97 15.86 2.08
C PHE A 319 17.69 17.07 2.68
N GLU A 320 18.31 17.87 1.82
CA GLU A 320 18.91 19.17 2.18
C GLU A 320 17.94 20.29 1.79
N ARG A 321 17.78 21.25 2.68
CA ARG A 321 17.11 22.52 2.40
C ARG A 321 17.71 23.63 3.25
N ASP A 322 18.01 24.76 2.61
CA ASP A 322 18.52 25.96 3.26
C ASP A 322 19.85 25.73 4.03
N GLY A 323 20.71 24.83 3.52
CA GLY A 323 21.98 24.45 4.13
C GLY A 323 21.88 23.52 5.34
N GLU A 324 20.68 23.08 5.70
CA GLU A 324 20.40 22.12 6.76
C GLU A 324 19.91 20.77 6.19
N VAL A 325 20.15 19.70 6.95
CA VAL A 325 19.72 18.36 6.55
C VAL A 325 18.51 17.94 7.40
N TRP A 326 17.49 17.47 6.72
CA TRP A 326 16.19 17.08 7.26
C TRP A 326 15.91 15.62 6.99
N MET A 327 15.08 14.98 7.82
CA MET A 327 14.63 13.62 7.64
C MET A 327 13.15 13.49 8.01
N VAL A 328 12.41 12.75 7.19
CA VAL A 328 11.05 12.27 7.49
C VAL A 328 11.10 10.75 7.45
N PRO A 329 11.37 10.06 8.56
CA PRO A 329 11.32 8.61 8.60
C PRO A 329 9.88 8.11 8.68
N GLU A 330 9.61 6.92 8.16
CA GLU A 330 8.34 6.24 8.44
C GLU A 330 8.24 5.93 9.93
N SER A 331 7.11 6.32 10.52
CA SER A 331 6.76 6.11 11.92
C SER A 331 5.30 5.71 12.10
N CYS A 332 4.79 4.88 11.18
CA CYS A 332 3.37 4.45 11.18
C CYS A 332 2.96 3.74 12.48
N ALA A 333 3.89 3.08 13.15
CA ALA A 333 3.65 2.48 14.47
C ALA A 333 3.34 3.52 15.57
N ASN A 334 3.83 4.75 15.44
CA ASN A 334 3.51 5.89 16.29
C ASN A 334 2.29 6.69 15.80
N ARG A 335 1.73 6.35 14.63
CA ARG A 335 0.61 7.05 13.97
C ARG A 335 0.90 8.53 13.67
N THR A 336 2.16 8.85 13.35
CA THR A 336 2.61 10.20 12.99
C THR A 336 3.48 10.18 11.75
N VAL A 337 3.58 11.33 11.09
CA VAL A 337 4.66 11.67 10.16
C VAL A 337 5.41 12.83 10.80
N ASP A 338 6.65 12.59 11.20
CA ASP A 338 7.47 13.52 11.97
C ASP A 338 8.65 14.03 11.15
N LEU A 339 8.96 15.32 11.27
CA LEU A 339 10.12 15.98 10.65
C LEU A 339 11.23 16.12 11.69
N TYR A 340 12.43 15.69 11.31
CA TYR A 340 13.64 15.82 12.11
C TYR A 340 14.66 16.69 11.41
N ARG A 341 15.47 17.41 12.18
CA ARG A 341 16.61 18.22 11.72
C ARG A 341 17.90 17.70 12.32
N ALA A 342 18.95 17.60 11.50
CA ALA A 342 20.29 17.23 11.97
C ALA A 342 20.98 18.43 12.60
N THR A 343 21.42 18.31 13.85
CA THR A 343 22.26 19.31 14.51
C THR A 343 23.74 18.98 14.43
N ALA A 344 24.08 17.72 14.19
CA ALA A 344 25.43 17.21 14.02
C ALA A 344 25.42 16.05 13.00
N PHE A 345 25.34 16.40 11.70
CA PHE A 345 25.27 15.42 10.60
C PHE A 345 26.44 14.41 10.64
N PRO A 346 26.17 13.08 10.43
CA PRO A 346 24.91 12.46 10.03
C PRO A 346 23.96 12.11 11.18
N GLY A 347 24.23 12.50 12.40
CA GLY A 347 23.42 12.27 13.61
C GLY A 347 22.88 13.57 14.22
N GLY A 348 22.61 13.51 15.54
CA GLY A 348 22.10 14.67 16.29
C GLY A 348 20.70 15.08 15.83
N TRP A 349 19.84 14.12 15.49
CA TRP A 349 18.49 14.36 15.01
C TRP A 349 17.57 14.88 16.12
N VAL A 350 17.02 16.05 15.91
CA VAL A 350 16.04 16.68 16.79
C VAL A 350 14.71 16.76 16.07
N LYS A 351 13.63 16.33 16.73
CA LYS A 351 12.29 16.47 16.19
C LYS A 351 11.91 17.95 16.12
N GLU A 352 11.64 18.42 14.91
CA GLU A 352 11.28 19.82 14.64
C GLU A 352 9.76 20.00 14.62
N ALA A 353 9.02 19.08 13.99
CA ALA A 353 7.58 19.15 13.88
C ALA A 353 6.95 17.75 13.73
N THR A 354 5.67 17.67 14.09
CA THR A 354 4.78 16.60 13.62
C THR A 354 4.00 17.14 12.43
N LEU A 355 4.27 16.61 11.24
CA LEU A 355 3.65 17.03 9.99
C LEU A 355 2.21 16.51 9.87
N LEU A 356 2.00 15.24 10.27
CA LEU A 356 0.68 14.61 10.33
C LEU A 356 0.56 13.82 11.64
N SER A 357 -0.64 13.84 12.21
CA SER A 357 -0.98 13.09 13.44
C SER A 357 -2.20 12.20 13.21
N ASP A 358 -2.31 11.14 14.02
CA ASP A 358 -3.40 10.16 13.98
C ASP A 358 -3.59 9.50 12.60
N VAL A 359 -2.49 9.25 11.91
CA VAL A 359 -2.46 8.63 10.60
C VAL A 359 -1.53 7.41 10.57
N VAL A 360 -1.99 6.31 9.97
CA VAL A 360 -1.13 5.14 9.68
C VAL A 360 -0.66 5.31 8.24
N ALA A 361 0.40 6.08 8.08
CA ALA A 361 0.99 6.42 6.79
C ALA A 361 2.31 5.67 6.58
N SER A 362 2.51 5.13 5.39
CA SER A 362 3.75 4.46 4.99
C SER A 362 4.44 5.22 3.87
N ASP A 363 5.77 5.24 3.94
CA ASP A 363 6.70 5.73 2.91
C ASP A 363 6.45 7.20 2.52
N ALA A 364 6.33 8.09 3.51
CA ALA A 364 6.09 9.52 3.28
C ALA A 364 7.22 10.13 2.44
N THR A 365 6.90 10.54 1.21
CA THR A 365 7.82 11.08 0.23
C THR A 365 7.44 12.52 -0.11
N LEU A 366 8.37 13.44 0.08
CA LEU A 366 8.16 14.86 -0.17
C LEU A 366 8.73 15.26 -1.53
N VAL A 367 8.04 16.15 -2.22
CA VAL A 367 8.54 16.77 -3.47
C VAL A 367 8.04 18.20 -3.57
N GLU A 368 8.89 19.12 -4.00
CA GLU A 368 8.51 20.47 -4.40
C GLU A 368 8.16 20.45 -5.89
N HIS A 369 6.91 20.80 -6.22
CA HIS A 369 6.44 20.83 -7.60
C HIS A 369 5.35 21.89 -7.78
N GLY A 370 5.44 22.67 -8.89
CA GLY A 370 4.46 23.73 -9.17
C GLY A 370 4.39 24.82 -8.10
N GLY A 371 5.52 25.14 -7.44
CA GLY A 371 5.59 26.16 -6.39
C GLY A 371 4.96 25.76 -5.06
N ARG A 372 4.73 24.48 -4.83
CA ARG A 372 4.17 23.90 -3.58
C ARG A 372 4.94 22.64 -3.19
N TRP A 373 4.89 22.34 -1.91
CA TRP A 373 5.31 21.04 -1.39
C TRP A 373 4.17 20.05 -1.43
N TRP A 374 4.48 18.83 -1.86
CA TRP A 374 3.57 17.69 -1.88
C TRP A 374 4.16 16.56 -1.05
N MET A 375 3.31 15.89 -0.29
CA MET A 375 3.64 14.66 0.44
C MET A 375 2.80 13.53 -0.13
N PHE A 376 3.46 12.46 -0.54
CA PHE A 376 2.87 11.20 -1.01
C PHE A 376 3.06 10.17 0.09
N ALA A 377 2.01 9.49 0.51
CA ALA A 377 2.11 8.34 1.40
C ALA A 377 0.94 7.38 1.17
N THR A 378 1.17 6.08 1.34
CA THR A 378 0.03 5.16 1.42
C THR A 378 -0.55 5.15 2.82
N VAL A 379 -1.89 5.10 2.92
CA VAL A 379 -2.60 5.19 4.19
C VAL A 379 -3.47 3.97 4.42
N ARG A 380 -3.35 3.40 5.62
CA ARG A 380 -4.25 2.36 6.10
C ARG A 380 -5.35 2.98 6.95
N ASP A 381 -6.46 3.36 6.29
CA ASP A 381 -7.62 4.00 6.93
C ASP A 381 -8.75 2.99 7.14
N GLY A 382 -9.01 2.64 8.41
CA GLY A 382 -10.08 1.71 8.81
C GLY A 382 -9.91 0.27 8.32
N GLY A 383 -8.70 -0.13 7.97
CA GLY A 383 -8.36 -1.43 7.38
C GLY A 383 -7.76 -1.31 5.98
N GLY A 384 -7.68 -2.43 5.25
CA GLY A 384 -7.03 -2.51 3.94
C GLY A 384 -5.53 -2.77 4.03
N ALA A 385 -4.87 -2.91 2.88
CA ALA A 385 -3.43 -3.08 2.79
C ALA A 385 -2.69 -1.79 3.17
N PHE A 386 -1.40 -1.91 3.52
CA PHE A 386 -0.52 -0.75 3.70
C PHE A 386 -0.01 -0.18 2.37
N SER A 387 -0.23 -0.89 1.25
CA SER A 387 0.45 -0.62 -0.02
C SER A 387 -0.47 -0.17 -1.16
N ASP A 388 -1.79 -0.05 -0.95
CA ASP A 388 -2.73 0.10 -2.07
C ASP A 388 -3.54 1.40 -2.13
N ALA A 389 -3.44 2.30 -1.13
CA ALA A 389 -4.17 3.57 -1.14
C ALA A 389 -3.24 4.76 -0.96
N LEU A 390 -2.98 5.47 -2.05
CA LEU A 390 -2.17 6.67 -2.06
C LEU A 390 -2.98 7.87 -1.63
N HIS A 391 -2.46 8.57 -0.65
CA HIS A 391 -2.94 9.87 -0.20
C HIS A 391 -1.91 10.95 -0.50
N LEU A 392 -2.40 12.17 -0.73
CA LEU A 392 -1.62 13.36 -0.95
C LEU A 392 -1.96 14.42 0.10
N TRP A 393 -0.96 15.20 0.43
CA TRP A 393 -1.10 16.48 1.13
C TRP A 393 -0.29 17.53 0.42
N SER A 394 -0.69 18.78 0.54
CA SER A 394 0.08 19.91 0.02
C SER A 394 0.32 20.97 1.08
N ALA A 395 1.43 21.67 0.97
CA ALA A 395 1.83 22.75 1.88
C ALA A 395 2.58 23.85 1.14
N PRO A 396 2.59 25.09 1.66
CA PRO A 396 3.44 26.16 1.12
C PRO A 396 4.93 25.95 1.43
N ASP A 397 5.24 25.23 2.53
CA ASP A 397 6.58 24.90 2.99
C ASP A 397 6.63 23.45 3.47
N PHE A 398 7.78 22.78 3.40
CA PHE A 398 7.91 21.38 3.84
C PHE A 398 7.67 21.18 5.36
N ARG A 399 7.73 22.23 6.15
CA ARG A 399 7.37 22.23 7.58
C ARG A 399 5.85 22.31 7.79
N GLY A 400 5.08 22.62 6.74
CA GLY A 400 3.63 22.76 6.77
C GLY A 400 3.14 24.21 6.75
N PRO A 401 1.86 24.44 7.10
CA PRO A 401 0.87 23.44 7.47
C PRO A 401 0.45 22.56 6.27
N TRP A 402 0.34 21.26 6.51
CA TRP A 402 -0.05 20.28 5.51
C TRP A 402 -1.57 20.15 5.40
N THR A 403 -2.11 20.33 4.21
CA THR A 403 -3.55 20.20 3.91
C THR A 403 -3.78 18.92 3.09
N PRO A 404 -4.70 18.03 3.52
CA PRO A 404 -5.01 16.84 2.76
C PRO A 404 -5.64 17.19 1.41
N HIS A 405 -5.29 16.43 0.37
CA HIS A 405 -5.89 16.59 -0.94
C HIS A 405 -7.38 16.22 -0.88
N PRO A 406 -8.29 17.04 -1.47
CA PRO A 406 -9.73 16.83 -1.36
C PRO A 406 -10.20 15.51 -1.98
N LYS A 407 -9.44 14.93 -2.90
CA LYS A 407 -9.74 13.66 -3.57
C LYS A 407 -9.06 12.44 -2.93
N ASN A 408 -8.56 12.53 -1.69
CA ASN A 408 -7.94 11.37 -1.03
C ASN A 408 -8.95 10.22 -0.78
N PRO A 409 -8.50 8.95 -0.96
CA PRO A 409 -7.27 8.54 -1.63
C PRO A 409 -7.28 8.92 -3.12
N VAL A 410 -6.17 9.49 -3.62
CA VAL A 410 -6.09 9.89 -5.03
C VAL A 410 -5.93 8.69 -5.97
N LEU A 411 -5.42 7.58 -5.45
CA LEU A 411 -5.23 6.33 -6.19
C LEU A 411 -5.43 5.12 -5.26
N VAL A 412 -6.19 4.14 -5.73
CA VAL A 412 -6.30 2.82 -5.09
C VAL A 412 -5.71 1.78 -6.04
N ASP A 413 -4.44 1.43 -5.86
CA ASP A 413 -3.73 0.51 -6.76
C ASP A 413 -2.56 -0.19 -6.08
N ILE A 414 -2.70 -1.48 -5.80
CA ILE A 414 -1.62 -2.30 -5.24
C ILE A 414 -0.38 -2.40 -6.15
N ALA A 415 -0.50 -2.04 -7.44
CA ALA A 415 0.60 -2.08 -8.39
C ALA A 415 1.45 -0.80 -8.40
N SER A 416 0.92 0.34 -7.92
CA SER A 416 1.63 1.61 -8.09
C SER A 416 1.29 2.70 -7.07
N ALA A 417 0.49 2.41 -6.04
CA ALA A 417 0.17 3.41 -5.02
C ALA A 417 1.37 3.71 -4.10
N ARG A 418 2.07 2.68 -3.62
CA ARG A 418 3.10 2.81 -2.59
C ARG A 418 4.38 3.45 -3.12
N PRO A 419 4.91 4.52 -2.48
CA PRO A 419 6.19 5.10 -2.84
C PRO A 419 7.34 4.08 -2.73
N ALA A 420 8.41 4.29 -3.52
CA ALA A 420 9.58 3.43 -3.56
C ALA A 420 10.90 4.22 -3.57
N GLY A 421 10.90 5.44 -3.07
CA GLY A 421 12.07 6.31 -3.04
C GLY A 421 11.76 7.73 -3.47
N ARG A 422 12.80 8.53 -3.61
CA ARG A 422 12.71 9.94 -3.99
C ARG A 422 12.20 10.09 -5.42
N MET A 423 11.30 11.04 -5.61
CA MET A 423 10.88 11.47 -6.94
C MET A 423 11.99 12.31 -7.58
N VAL A 424 12.19 12.13 -8.88
CA VAL A 424 13.23 12.83 -9.63
C VAL A 424 12.65 13.54 -10.84
N GLU A 425 13.20 14.68 -11.22
CA GLU A 425 12.84 15.35 -12.46
C GLU A 425 13.86 14.98 -13.55
N ARG A 426 13.36 14.55 -14.71
CA ARG A 426 14.16 14.23 -15.91
C ARG A 426 13.43 14.80 -17.13
N ASP A 427 14.15 15.59 -17.92
CA ASP A 427 13.64 16.23 -19.15
C ASP A 427 12.30 16.96 -18.93
N GLY A 428 12.16 17.67 -17.81
CA GLY A 428 10.94 18.37 -17.42
C GLY A 428 9.77 17.47 -17.02
N GLN A 429 10.02 16.17 -16.81
CA GLN A 429 9.04 15.19 -16.35
C GLN A 429 9.35 14.75 -14.92
N LEU A 430 8.33 14.71 -14.09
CA LEU A 430 8.44 14.19 -12.72
C LEU A 430 8.26 12.67 -12.75
N LEU A 431 9.31 11.95 -12.38
CA LEU A 431 9.33 10.49 -12.28
C LEU A 431 9.21 10.06 -10.82
N ARG A 432 8.36 9.09 -10.59
CA ARG A 432 8.06 8.53 -9.26
C ARG A 432 8.39 7.04 -9.25
N PRO A 433 9.33 6.57 -8.40
CA PRO A 433 9.49 5.15 -8.15
C PRO A 433 8.30 4.66 -7.31
N VAL A 434 7.77 3.49 -7.66
CA VAL A 434 6.60 2.87 -7.04
C VAL A 434 6.84 1.40 -6.76
N GLN A 435 6.21 0.88 -5.70
CA GLN A 435 6.26 -0.56 -5.41
C GLN A 435 5.12 -1.28 -6.15
N ASP A 436 5.47 -2.31 -6.92
CA ASP A 436 4.48 -3.27 -7.43
C ASP A 436 4.31 -4.42 -6.41
N CYS A 437 3.25 -4.34 -5.64
CA CYS A 437 2.93 -5.30 -4.60
C CYS A 437 1.87 -6.34 -5.02
N ARG A 438 1.54 -6.46 -6.31
CA ARG A 438 0.51 -7.41 -6.82
C ARG A 438 0.78 -8.86 -6.42
N ARG A 439 2.03 -9.29 -6.39
CA ARG A 439 2.43 -10.67 -6.03
C ARG A 439 2.75 -10.83 -4.55
N SER A 440 3.32 -9.82 -3.95
CA SER A 440 3.63 -9.69 -2.51
C SER A 440 4.22 -8.31 -2.25
N TYR A 441 4.28 -7.89 -1.00
CA TYR A 441 4.99 -6.67 -0.59
C TYR A 441 6.38 -6.58 -1.23
N GLY A 442 6.66 -5.46 -1.92
CA GLY A 442 7.94 -5.19 -2.55
C GLY A 442 8.36 -6.21 -3.63
N ALA A 443 7.41 -6.80 -4.37
CA ALA A 443 7.74 -7.83 -5.36
C ALA A 443 8.51 -7.30 -6.56
N ALA A 444 8.26 -6.04 -6.97
CA ALA A 444 8.94 -5.38 -8.06
C ALA A 444 8.91 -3.85 -7.87
N LEU A 445 9.77 -3.16 -8.58
CA LEU A 445 9.87 -1.70 -8.63
C LEU A 445 9.27 -1.19 -9.95
N GLY A 446 8.35 -0.22 -9.87
CA GLY A 446 7.86 0.51 -11.03
C GLY A 446 8.51 1.88 -11.14
N ILE A 447 8.63 2.39 -12.35
CA ILE A 447 8.95 3.80 -12.64
C ILE A 447 7.71 4.40 -13.28
N ALA A 448 7.07 5.32 -12.58
CA ALA A 448 5.89 6.02 -13.04
C ALA A 448 6.23 7.47 -13.40
N ARG A 449 5.71 7.94 -14.53
CA ARG A 449 5.72 9.35 -14.89
C ARG A 449 4.44 9.99 -14.35
N VAL A 450 4.57 11.06 -13.58
CA VAL A 450 3.45 11.87 -13.10
C VAL A 450 2.98 12.76 -14.24
N ALA A 451 1.76 12.55 -14.69
CA ALA A 451 1.16 13.31 -15.79
C ALA A 451 0.43 14.57 -15.28
N GLN A 452 -0.15 14.49 -14.09
CA GLN A 452 -0.80 15.60 -13.39
C GLN A 452 -0.48 15.54 -11.90
N LEU A 453 -0.24 16.70 -11.30
CA LEU A 453 -0.11 16.87 -9.84
C LEU A 453 -0.53 18.30 -9.49
N ASP A 454 -1.78 18.46 -9.09
CA ASP A 454 -2.34 19.75 -8.72
C ASP A 454 -3.52 19.56 -7.73
N VAL A 455 -4.23 20.63 -7.42
CA VAL A 455 -5.40 20.61 -6.52
C VAL A 455 -6.61 19.86 -7.10
N ASN A 456 -6.60 19.56 -8.41
CA ASN A 456 -7.68 18.84 -9.08
C ASN A 456 -7.45 17.33 -9.13
N GLY A 457 -6.21 16.87 -8.92
CA GLY A 457 -5.88 15.45 -8.89
C GLY A 457 -4.41 15.12 -9.09
N MET A 458 -4.17 13.82 -9.12
CA MET A 458 -2.91 13.23 -9.50
C MET A 458 -3.16 12.12 -10.51
N GLU A 459 -2.45 12.19 -11.64
CA GLU A 459 -2.44 11.14 -12.65
C GLU A 459 -1.01 10.69 -12.90
N GLN A 460 -0.83 9.41 -13.12
CA GLN A 460 0.47 8.82 -13.44
C GLN A 460 0.34 7.72 -14.48
N VAL A 461 1.43 7.45 -15.18
CA VAL A 461 1.59 6.31 -16.10
C VAL A 461 2.79 5.51 -15.63
N VAL A 462 2.62 4.22 -15.37
CA VAL A 462 3.74 3.33 -15.04
C VAL A 462 4.42 2.91 -16.34
N GLU A 463 5.61 3.42 -16.59
CA GLU A 463 6.32 3.23 -17.84
C GLU A 463 7.17 1.95 -17.85
N THR A 464 7.62 1.52 -16.67
CA THR A 464 8.51 0.37 -16.55
C THR A 464 8.24 -0.36 -15.24
N ILE A 465 8.34 -1.69 -15.27
CA ILE A 465 8.38 -2.53 -14.07
C ILE A 465 9.67 -3.35 -14.09
N LEU A 466 10.50 -3.14 -13.09
CA LEU A 466 11.75 -3.85 -12.86
C LEU A 466 11.50 -4.98 -11.85
N THR A 467 11.66 -6.21 -12.30
CA THR A 467 11.58 -7.39 -11.43
C THR A 467 12.97 -7.80 -10.95
N PRO A 468 13.09 -8.45 -9.78
CA PRO A 468 14.33 -9.10 -9.39
C PRO A 468 14.79 -10.06 -10.50
N GLY A 469 16.06 -9.97 -10.90
CA GLY A 469 16.64 -10.75 -11.98
C GLY A 469 18.01 -11.30 -11.62
N ALA A 470 18.68 -11.95 -12.59
CA ALA A 470 19.99 -12.55 -12.37
C ALA A 470 21.07 -11.53 -11.94
N LEU A 471 20.92 -10.29 -12.32
CA LEU A 471 21.85 -9.19 -11.99
C LEU A 471 21.60 -8.56 -10.61
N TRP A 472 20.44 -8.84 -10.01
CA TRP A 472 20.14 -8.50 -8.63
C TRP A 472 19.96 -9.78 -7.80
N ASN A 473 20.90 -10.06 -6.94
CA ASN A 473 20.89 -11.24 -6.06
C ASN A 473 19.88 -11.12 -4.89
N GLY A 474 18.74 -10.47 -5.09
CA GLY A 474 17.59 -10.35 -4.19
C GLY A 474 16.36 -11.00 -4.80
N ARG A 475 15.38 -11.34 -3.95
CA ARG A 475 14.10 -11.92 -4.39
C ARG A 475 12.99 -10.89 -4.54
N LYS A 476 13.23 -9.66 -4.09
CA LYS A 476 12.33 -8.52 -4.09
C LYS A 476 13.09 -7.27 -4.50
N LEU A 477 12.38 -6.22 -4.81
CA LEU A 477 12.93 -4.94 -5.21
C LEU A 477 11.89 -3.86 -4.89
N HIS A 478 12.13 -3.01 -3.88
CA HIS A 478 11.08 -2.08 -3.44
C HIS A 478 11.53 -0.65 -3.20
N THR A 479 12.83 -0.34 -3.20
CA THR A 479 13.31 1.03 -3.05
C THR A 479 14.36 1.35 -4.11
N LEU A 480 14.32 2.59 -4.63
CA LEU A 480 15.29 3.14 -5.58
C LEU A 480 15.63 4.56 -5.20
N ASN A 481 16.91 4.83 -4.96
CA ASN A 481 17.41 6.18 -4.73
C ASN A 481 18.81 6.36 -5.31
N GLU A 482 19.16 7.61 -5.63
CA GLU A 482 20.49 7.96 -6.11
C GLU A 482 21.02 9.24 -5.45
N ALA A 483 22.33 9.36 -5.30
CA ALA A 483 23.03 10.60 -4.97
C ALA A 483 24.50 10.52 -5.34
N GLY A 484 25.04 11.60 -5.89
CA GLY A 484 26.49 11.75 -6.14
C GLY A 484 27.08 10.68 -7.05
N GLY A 485 26.34 10.18 -8.03
CA GLY A 485 26.77 9.13 -8.95
C GLY A 485 26.74 7.72 -8.36
N LEU A 486 26.13 7.54 -7.20
CA LEU A 486 25.85 6.26 -6.57
C LEU A 486 24.35 5.98 -6.58
N GLU A 487 23.97 4.78 -6.98
CA GLU A 487 22.58 4.32 -7.01
C GLU A 487 22.39 3.13 -6.07
N PHE A 488 21.23 3.11 -5.41
CA PHE A 488 20.91 2.16 -4.36
C PHE A 488 19.52 1.55 -4.59
N ILE A 489 19.43 0.24 -4.37
CA ILE A 489 18.20 -0.53 -4.34
C ILE A 489 18.19 -1.43 -3.12
N ASP A 490 17.07 -2.09 -2.85
CA ASP A 490 17.03 -3.13 -1.84
C ASP A 490 16.14 -4.31 -2.25
N GLY A 491 16.20 -5.36 -1.48
CA GLY A 491 15.38 -6.53 -1.70
C GLY A 491 15.58 -7.61 -0.64
N SER A 492 14.71 -8.64 -0.67
CA SER A 492 14.77 -9.69 0.34
C SER A 492 15.95 -10.64 0.17
N ALA A 493 16.51 -11.08 1.28
CA ALA A 493 17.63 -12.00 1.39
C ALA A 493 17.31 -13.19 2.30
N ILE A 494 18.28 -14.08 2.51
CA ILE A 494 18.20 -15.22 3.42
C ILE A 494 19.34 -15.11 4.41
N ALA A 495 19.03 -15.13 5.72
CA ALA A 495 20.02 -15.09 6.79
C ALA A 495 19.93 -16.33 7.68
N PRO A 496 20.77 -17.36 7.43
CA PRO A 496 20.85 -18.52 8.31
C PRO A 496 21.38 -18.14 9.71
N ARG A 497 20.70 -18.57 10.77
CA ARG A 497 21.10 -18.25 12.15
C ARG A 497 22.46 -18.84 12.55
N TRP A 498 22.88 -19.96 11.92
CA TRP A 498 24.19 -20.59 12.18
C TRP A 498 25.36 -19.91 11.45
N LYS A 499 25.09 -18.95 10.56
CA LYS A 499 26.14 -18.16 9.87
C LYS A 499 26.34 -16.78 10.46
N GLN A 500 25.69 -16.46 11.58
CA GLN A 500 25.92 -15.20 12.27
C GLN A 500 27.40 -15.13 12.69
N ARG A 501 28.09 -14.09 12.25
CA ARG A 501 29.41 -13.78 12.80
C ARG A 501 29.21 -13.16 14.18
N PRO A 502 30.02 -13.52 15.20
CA PRO A 502 29.99 -12.79 16.45
C PRO A 502 30.23 -11.30 16.17
N PRO A 503 29.60 -10.41 16.97
CA PRO A 503 29.68 -8.96 16.79
C PRO A 503 31.11 -8.43 16.89
#